data_835633083ab39d639c42521d7964047b
#
_entry.id   835633083ab39d639c42521d7964047b
#
_cell.length_a   1.000
_cell.length_b   1.000
_cell.length_c   1.000
_cell.angle_alpha   90.00
_cell.angle_beta   90.00
_cell.angle_gamma   90.00
#
_symmetry.space_group_name_H-M   'P 1'
#
loop_
_entity.id
_entity.type
_entity.pdbx_description
1 polymer ?
#
loop_
_entity_poly.entity_id
_entity_poly.type
_entity_poly.pdbx_seq_one_letter_code
_entity_poly.pdbx_strand_id
1 'polypeptide(L)'
;MKIVGFIVVAVILLIVGLITASKRIEKKGKVARAEMEQANSLPKEKQHLLAYGANLALYRSESPRILHVKTDSETLKEGLATAWDISNSEEAAQTLEWLLTEGHREQYDPLLTELQAGKTFTEEEVGKSQACYESAQEVMMKKLSFAKSDFDQVKTIAAWDFDRAVNIARWSYILGYITEEQAWTYIKRAADSARPLFNSWKDYFVSFAFGRAIAYEGDIYDIIWSGKELLNDADSIWKEFSIK
;
A
#
# COMPACT_ATOMS: atom_id res chain seq x y z
N MET A 1 -29.67 -31.00 -24.96
CA MET A 1 -28.37 -30.45 -25.44
C MET A 1 -28.41 -28.97 -25.85
N LYS A 2 -29.42 -28.47 -26.59
CA LYS A 2 -29.42 -27.06 -27.06
C LYS A 2 -29.50 -26.00 -25.93
N ILE A 3 -30.23 -26.27 -24.83
CA ILE A 3 -30.41 -25.31 -23.71
C ILE A 3 -29.09 -25.11 -22.92
N VAL A 4 -28.32 -26.17 -22.69
CA VAL A 4 -27.03 -26.11 -22.00
C VAL A 4 -26.02 -25.27 -22.78
N GLY A 5 -25.99 -25.41 -24.12
CA GLY A 5 -25.14 -24.59 -24.98
C GLY A 5 -25.48 -23.09 -24.93
N PHE A 6 -26.77 -22.75 -24.85
CA PHE A 6 -27.22 -21.34 -24.73
C PHE A 6 -26.82 -20.72 -23.38
N ILE A 7 -26.92 -21.46 -22.29
CA ILE A 7 -26.51 -21.02 -20.95
C ILE A 7 -25.00 -20.78 -20.91
N VAL A 8 -24.18 -21.69 -21.46
CA VAL A 8 -22.72 -21.56 -21.50
C VAL A 8 -22.32 -20.31 -22.30
N VAL A 9 -22.92 -20.07 -23.47
CA VAL A 9 -22.63 -18.87 -24.28
C VAL A 9 -23.04 -17.59 -23.53
N ALA A 10 -24.20 -17.56 -22.88
CA ALA A 10 -24.65 -16.40 -22.10
C ALA A 10 -23.69 -16.09 -20.94
N VAL A 11 -23.21 -17.11 -20.23
CA VAL A 11 -22.23 -16.96 -19.14
C VAL A 11 -20.89 -16.42 -19.67
N ILE A 12 -20.40 -16.93 -20.79
CA ILE A 12 -19.16 -16.43 -21.41
C ILE A 12 -19.31 -14.96 -21.82
N LEU A 13 -20.42 -14.58 -22.45
CA LEU A 13 -20.67 -13.18 -22.84
C LEU A 13 -20.75 -12.27 -21.61
N LEU A 14 -21.34 -12.72 -20.53
CA LEU A 14 -21.42 -11.97 -19.28
C LEU A 14 -20.03 -11.79 -18.66
N ILE A 15 -19.21 -12.83 -18.63
CA ILE A 15 -17.81 -12.76 -18.15
C ILE A 15 -16.99 -11.80 -19.03
N VAL A 16 -17.08 -11.89 -20.34
CA VAL A 16 -16.40 -10.99 -21.28
C VAL A 16 -16.88 -9.54 -21.10
N GLY A 17 -18.18 -9.34 -20.88
CA GLY A 17 -18.76 -8.03 -20.57
C GLY A 17 -18.20 -7.45 -19.27
N LEU A 18 -18.12 -8.23 -18.20
CA LEU A 18 -17.53 -7.82 -16.93
C LEU A 18 -16.05 -7.47 -17.05
N ILE A 19 -15.26 -8.30 -17.75
CA ILE A 19 -13.84 -8.05 -17.99
C ILE A 19 -13.62 -6.75 -18.78
N THR A 20 -14.43 -6.51 -19.81
CA THR A 20 -14.33 -5.30 -20.63
C THR A 20 -14.76 -4.06 -19.85
N ALA A 21 -15.78 -4.14 -19.03
CA ALA A 21 -16.19 -3.06 -18.14
C ALA A 21 -15.12 -2.72 -17.11
N SER A 22 -14.53 -3.73 -16.47
CA SER A 22 -13.43 -3.57 -15.52
C SER A 22 -12.21 -2.87 -16.16
N LYS A 23 -11.78 -3.31 -17.35
CA LYS A 23 -10.68 -2.67 -18.09
C LYS A 23 -10.98 -1.21 -18.48
N ARG A 24 -12.25 -0.88 -18.78
CA ARG A 24 -12.64 0.50 -19.08
C ARG A 24 -12.60 1.39 -17.83
N ILE A 25 -13.01 0.88 -16.69
CA ILE A 25 -12.95 1.59 -15.40
C ILE A 25 -11.49 1.85 -15.02
N GLU A 26 -10.65 0.83 -15.11
CA GLU A 26 -9.19 0.94 -14.85
C GLU A 26 -8.55 2.00 -15.77
N LYS A 27 -8.83 1.94 -17.08
CA LYS A 27 -8.32 2.91 -18.05
C LYS A 27 -8.77 4.34 -17.72
N LYS A 28 -10.03 4.54 -17.36
CA LYS A 28 -10.53 5.87 -16.95
C LYS A 28 -9.84 6.35 -15.67
N GLY A 29 -9.61 5.47 -14.71
CA GLY A 29 -8.86 5.78 -13.49
C GLY A 29 -7.43 6.24 -13.79
N LYS A 30 -6.71 5.52 -14.66
CA LYS A 30 -5.35 5.89 -15.09
C LYS A 30 -5.33 7.25 -15.80
N VAL A 31 -6.29 7.54 -16.68
CA VAL A 31 -6.39 8.84 -17.38
C VAL A 31 -6.62 9.97 -16.37
N ALA A 32 -7.58 9.82 -15.45
CA ALA A 32 -7.87 10.82 -14.44
C ALA A 32 -6.66 11.08 -13.51
N ARG A 33 -5.89 10.05 -13.17
CA ARG A 33 -4.65 10.21 -12.42
C ARG A 33 -3.61 11.01 -13.22
N ALA A 34 -3.42 10.67 -14.49
CA ALA A 34 -2.46 11.37 -15.35
C ALA A 34 -2.80 12.86 -15.54
N GLU A 35 -4.08 13.20 -15.67
CA GLU A 35 -4.53 14.59 -15.74
C GLU A 35 -4.22 15.35 -14.43
N MET A 36 -4.45 14.73 -13.27
CA MET A 36 -4.09 15.30 -11.97
C MET A 36 -2.57 15.46 -11.80
N GLU A 37 -1.79 14.49 -12.25
CA GLU A 37 -0.33 14.53 -12.22
C GLU A 37 0.21 15.67 -13.08
N GLN A 38 -0.37 15.89 -14.25
CA GLN A 38 0.01 17.01 -15.10
C GLN A 38 -0.31 18.36 -14.47
N ALA A 39 -1.49 18.49 -13.86
CA ALA A 39 -1.92 19.73 -13.20
C ALA A 39 -1.13 20.06 -11.91
N ASN A 40 -0.58 19.06 -11.24
CA ASN A 40 0.08 19.18 -9.94
C ASN A 40 1.51 18.60 -9.98
N SER A 41 2.19 18.72 -11.12
CA SER A 41 3.50 18.11 -11.33
C SER A 41 4.54 18.57 -10.30
N LEU A 42 5.32 17.62 -9.81
CA LEU A 42 6.39 17.84 -8.84
C LEU A 42 7.76 17.55 -9.45
N PRO A 43 8.84 18.18 -8.93
CA PRO A 43 10.21 17.77 -9.23
C PRO A 43 10.43 16.28 -8.97
N LYS A 44 11.34 15.66 -9.74
CA LYS A 44 11.61 14.21 -9.65
C LYS A 44 12.04 13.77 -8.24
N GLU A 45 12.79 14.59 -7.54
CA GLU A 45 13.24 14.33 -6.17
C GLU A 45 12.05 14.20 -5.20
N LYS A 46 11.04 15.07 -5.36
CA LYS A 46 9.81 15.00 -4.56
C LYS A 46 8.95 13.80 -4.93
N GLN A 47 8.85 13.46 -6.23
CA GLN A 47 8.17 12.26 -6.68
C GLN A 47 8.83 10.99 -6.12
N HIS A 48 10.18 10.93 -6.10
CA HIS A 48 10.91 9.81 -5.52
C HIS A 48 10.58 9.60 -4.04
N LEU A 49 10.46 10.67 -3.26
CA LEU A 49 10.05 10.57 -1.86
C LEU A 49 8.63 10.00 -1.71
N LEU A 50 7.71 10.41 -2.59
CA LEU A 50 6.33 9.89 -2.59
C LEU A 50 6.22 8.42 -3.00
N ALA A 51 7.22 7.86 -3.70
CA ALA A 51 7.25 6.45 -4.08
C ALA A 51 7.16 5.49 -2.88
N TYR A 52 7.58 5.92 -1.69
CA TYR A 52 7.47 5.16 -0.44
C TYR A 52 6.05 5.11 0.14
N GLY A 53 5.10 5.89 -0.39
CA GLY A 53 3.67 5.84 -0.07
C GLY A 53 2.82 5.24 -1.19
N ALA A 54 3.45 4.63 -2.19
CA ALA A 54 2.78 4.28 -3.44
C ALA A 54 1.76 3.14 -3.30
N ASN A 55 1.96 2.18 -2.39
CA ASN A 55 1.03 1.07 -2.21
C ASN A 55 -0.35 1.56 -1.76
N LEU A 56 -0.39 2.32 -0.67
CA LEU A 56 -1.64 2.82 -0.12
C LEU A 56 -2.27 3.89 -1.01
N ALA A 57 -1.45 4.74 -1.65
CA ALA A 57 -1.94 5.72 -2.62
C ALA A 57 -2.71 5.03 -3.76
N LEU A 58 -2.11 4.04 -4.42
CA LEU A 58 -2.79 3.30 -5.49
C LEU A 58 -3.99 2.50 -4.98
N TYR A 59 -3.88 1.85 -3.82
CA TYR A 59 -5.01 1.15 -3.20
C TYR A 59 -6.22 2.08 -3.04
N ARG A 60 -6.00 3.34 -2.69
CA ARG A 60 -7.04 4.38 -2.60
C ARG A 60 -7.36 5.06 -3.95
N SER A 61 -6.83 4.55 -5.05
CA SER A 61 -6.96 5.15 -6.39
C SER A 61 -6.41 6.59 -6.49
N GLU A 62 -5.47 6.94 -5.63
CA GLU A 62 -4.75 8.21 -5.62
C GLU A 62 -3.45 8.10 -6.44
N SER A 63 -2.94 9.23 -6.95
CA SER A 63 -1.63 9.25 -7.59
C SER A 63 -0.51 9.22 -6.54
N PRO A 64 0.50 8.35 -6.72
CA PRO A 64 1.70 8.37 -5.88
C PRO A 64 2.75 9.40 -6.35
N ARG A 65 2.46 10.26 -7.33
CA ARG A 65 3.41 11.21 -7.94
C ARG A 65 3.20 12.65 -7.51
N ILE A 66 2.11 12.92 -6.80
CA ILE A 66 1.71 14.28 -6.41
C ILE A 66 1.33 14.33 -4.93
N LEU A 67 1.45 15.51 -4.35
CA LEU A 67 1.05 15.71 -2.94
C LEU A 67 -0.48 15.74 -2.78
N HIS A 68 -1.19 16.24 -3.79
CA HIS A 68 -2.64 16.32 -3.82
C HIS A 68 -3.31 14.95 -3.87
N VAL A 69 -4.52 14.88 -3.29
CA VAL A 69 -5.40 13.71 -3.39
C VAL A 69 -6.74 14.12 -4.01
N LYS A 70 -7.42 13.15 -4.61
CA LYS A 70 -8.72 13.39 -5.26
C LYS A 70 -9.89 13.37 -4.27
N THR A 71 -9.71 12.72 -3.14
CA THR A 71 -10.74 12.58 -2.10
C THR A 71 -11.15 13.96 -1.57
N ASP A 72 -12.44 14.22 -1.47
CA ASP A 72 -12.93 15.47 -0.88
C ASP A 72 -12.59 15.58 0.60
N SER A 73 -12.51 16.80 1.09
CA SER A 73 -12.00 17.09 2.44
C SER A 73 -12.85 16.46 3.55
N GLU A 74 -14.16 16.37 3.39
CA GLU A 74 -15.03 15.80 4.43
C GLU A 74 -14.84 14.30 4.54
N THR A 75 -14.85 13.59 3.41
CA THR A 75 -14.54 12.14 3.37
C THR A 75 -13.14 11.85 3.91
N LEU A 76 -12.16 12.70 3.60
CA LEU A 76 -10.79 12.54 4.09
C LEU A 76 -10.70 12.75 5.60
N LYS A 77 -11.36 13.78 6.11
CA LYS A 77 -11.45 14.10 7.53
C LYS A 77 -12.11 12.98 8.33
N GLU A 78 -13.24 12.47 7.85
CA GLU A 78 -13.94 11.33 8.47
C GLU A 78 -13.06 10.08 8.46
N GLY A 79 -12.37 9.81 7.36
CA GLY A 79 -11.46 8.68 7.23
C GLY A 79 -10.29 8.74 8.20
N LEU A 80 -9.67 9.92 8.38
CA LEU A 80 -8.59 10.10 9.36
C LEU A 80 -9.09 9.98 10.81
N ALA A 81 -10.24 10.57 11.11
CA ALA A 81 -10.82 10.49 12.45
C ALA A 81 -11.20 9.04 12.82
N THR A 82 -11.81 8.30 11.88
CA THR A 82 -12.31 6.94 12.15
C THR A 82 -11.20 5.90 12.18
N ALA A 83 -10.20 6.00 11.27
CA ALA A 83 -9.18 4.96 11.11
C ALA A 83 -7.89 5.24 11.90
N TRP A 84 -7.67 6.49 12.33
CA TRP A 84 -6.40 6.94 12.89
C TRP A 84 -6.55 7.81 14.15
N ASP A 85 -7.78 8.11 14.57
CA ASP A 85 -8.07 9.06 15.66
C ASP A 85 -7.43 10.45 15.43
N ILE A 86 -7.30 10.86 14.13
CA ILE A 86 -6.72 12.14 13.74
C ILE A 86 -7.82 13.10 13.36
N SER A 87 -7.98 14.18 14.15
CA SER A 87 -8.95 15.24 13.93
C SER A 87 -8.35 16.66 14.00
N ASN A 88 -7.07 16.76 14.33
CA ASN A 88 -6.35 18.02 14.49
C ASN A 88 -4.84 17.88 14.27
N SER A 89 -4.12 18.99 14.35
CA SER A 89 -2.68 19.09 14.11
C SER A 89 -1.83 18.28 15.10
N GLU A 90 -2.22 18.27 16.38
CA GLU A 90 -1.46 17.57 17.42
C GLU A 90 -1.53 16.06 17.23
N GLU A 91 -2.73 15.52 17.01
CA GLU A 91 -2.96 14.10 16.75
C GLU A 91 -2.28 13.64 15.46
N ALA A 92 -2.30 14.47 14.40
CA ALA A 92 -1.58 14.19 13.17
C ALA A 92 -0.06 14.09 13.40
N ALA A 93 0.52 15.02 14.16
CA ALA A 93 1.93 15.01 14.48
C ALA A 93 2.31 13.79 15.35
N GLN A 94 1.52 13.49 16.38
CA GLN A 94 1.75 12.33 17.26
C GLN A 94 1.73 11.01 16.48
N THR A 95 0.73 10.81 15.61
CA THR A 95 0.63 9.61 14.78
C THR A 95 1.80 9.50 13.79
N LEU A 96 2.19 10.59 13.15
CA LEU A 96 3.33 10.61 12.23
C LEU A 96 4.64 10.31 12.94
N GLU A 97 4.88 10.90 14.12
CA GLU A 97 6.07 10.60 14.93
C GLU A 97 6.09 9.13 15.35
N TRP A 98 4.98 8.60 15.86
CA TRP A 98 4.89 7.19 16.23
C TRP A 98 5.18 6.26 15.06
N LEU A 99 4.58 6.45 13.89
CA LEU A 99 4.85 5.63 12.70
C LEU A 99 6.32 5.66 12.27
N LEU A 100 7.00 6.79 12.48
CA LEU A 100 8.39 6.95 12.05
C LEU A 100 9.41 6.45 13.09
N THR A 101 9.08 6.48 14.38
CA THR A 101 10.01 6.08 15.46
C THR A 101 9.79 4.64 15.91
N GLU A 102 8.56 4.26 16.20
CA GLU A 102 8.14 2.96 16.74
C GLU A 102 7.36 2.17 15.69
N GLY A 103 6.15 2.60 15.40
CA GLY A 103 5.23 1.97 14.47
C GLY A 103 4.75 0.60 14.94
N HIS A 104 4.04 -0.09 14.08
CA HIS A 104 3.64 -1.47 14.33
C HIS A 104 4.82 -2.44 14.31
N ARG A 105 5.90 -2.08 13.60
CA ARG A 105 7.09 -2.92 13.51
C ARG A 105 7.72 -3.24 14.85
N GLU A 106 7.67 -2.33 15.82
CA GLU A 106 8.23 -2.59 17.16
C GLU A 106 7.56 -3.79 17.81
N GLN A 107 6.24 -3.89 17.70
CA GLN A 107 5.47 -4.99 18.26
C GLN A 107 5.54 -6.26 17.41
N TYR A 108 5.52 -6.14 16.07
CA TYR A 108 5.27 -7.28 15.19
C TYR A 108 6.50 -7.83 14.46
N ASP A 109 7.65 -7.15 14.42
CA ASP A 109 8.88 -7.70 13.85
C ASP A 109 9.39 -8.95 14.61
N PRO A 110 9.28 -9.03 15.96
CA PRO A 110 9.57 -10.26 16.67
C PRO A 110 8.69 -11.43 16.22
N LEU A 111 7.39 -11.21 16.07
CA LEU A 111 6.47 -12.24 15.57
C LEU A 111 6.79 -12.66 14.13
N LEU A 112 7.09 -11.72 13.24
CA LEU A 112 7.54 -12.04 11.87
C LEU A 112 8.78 -12.94 11.88
N THR A 113 9.74 -12.63 12.75
CA THR A 113 10.98 -13.42 12.89
C THR A 113 10.68 -14.86 13.32
N GLU A 114 9.80 -15.05 14.28
CA GLU A 114 9.41 -16.37 14.76
C GLU A 114 8.61 -17.17 13.71
N LEU A 115 7.69 -16.53 13.00
CA LEU A 115 6.94 -17.13 11.88
C LEU A 115 7.87 -17.56 10.75
N GLN A 116 8.86 -16.74 10.40
CA GLN A 116 9.89 -17.09 9.41
C GLN A 116 10.77 -18.23 9.84
N ALA A 117 11.02 -18.39 11.14
CA ALA A 117 11.74 -19.53 11.71
C ALA A 117 10.89 -20.82 11.74
N GLY A 118 9.62 -20.76 11.31
CA GLY A 118 8.71 -21.91 11.28
C GLY A 118 8.05 -22.22 12.63
N LYS A 119 8.11 -21.29 13.59
CA LYS A 119 7.35 -21.43 14.83
C LYS A 119 5.85 -21.31 14.53
N THR A 120 5.07 -22.14 15.20
CA THR A 120 3.60 -22.14 15.10
C THR A 120 3.00 -21.60 16.39
N PHE A 121 1.91 -20.89 16.25
CA PHE A 121 1.18 -20.27 17.34
C PHE A 121 -0.30 -20.67 17.28
N THR A 122 -0.95 -20.62 18.43
CA THR A 122 -2.41 -20.71 18.49
C THR A 122 -3.04 -19.35 18.21
N GLU A 123 -4.32 -19.35 17.83
CA GLU A 123 -5.09 -18.11 17.65
C GLU A 123 -5.24 -17.32 18.97
N GLU A 124 -5.18 -18.01 20.14
CA GLU A 124 -5.18 -17.36 21.43
C GLU A 124 -3.91 -16.54 21.69
N GLU A 125 -2.75 -16.98 21.16
CA GLU A 125 -1.45 -16.30 21.34
C GLU A 125 -1.26 -15.11 20.40
N VAL A 126 -1.67 -15.23 19.14
CA VAL A 126 -1.33 -14.24 18.09
C VAL A 126 -2.52 -13.81 17.24
N GLY A 127 -3.76 -14.08 17.68
CA GLY A 127 -4.94 -13.80 16.88
C GLY A 127 -4.88 -14.51 15.52
N LYS A 128 -5.28 -13.84 14.47
CA LYS A 128 -5.24 -14.37 13.10
C LYS A 128 -3.92 -14.10 12.38
N SER A 129 -2.94 -13.46 13.03
CA SER A 129 -1.70 -12.99 12.40
C SER A 129 -0.96 -14.10 11.66
N GLN A 130 -0.83 -15.31 12.23
CA GLN A 130 -0.17 -16.43 11.55
C GLN A 130 -0.93 -16.86 10.30
N ALA A 131 -2.24 -17.09 10.40
CA ALA A 131 -3.06 -17.52 9.26
C ALA A 131 -3.06 -16.46 8.14
N CYS A 132 -3.11 -15.17 8.50
CA CYS A 132 -3.02 -14.08 7.54
C CYS A 132 -1.63 -14.00 6.89
N TYR A 133 -0.54 -14.23 7.64
CA TYR A 133 0.82 -14.31 7.12
C TYR A 133 0.99 -15.43 6.08
N GLU A 134 0.52 -16.64 6.41
CA GLU A 134 0.57 -17.81 5.51
C GLU A 134 -0.26 -17.55 4.23
N SER A 135 -1.47 -17.03 4.39
CA SER A 135 -2.33 -16.63 3.28
C SER A 135 -1.67 -15.56 2.40
N ALA A 136 -1.02 -14.57 3.00
CA ALA A 136 -0.31 -13.52 2.25
C ALA A 136 0.81 -14.09 1.38
N GLN A 137 1.60 -15.03 1.89
CA GLN A 137 2.62 -15.73 1.09
C GLN A 137 2.00 -16.47 -0.10
N GLU A 138 0.93 -17.25 0.12
CA GLU A 138 0.25 -17.98 -0.96
C GLU A 138 -0.29 -17.03 -2.04
N VAL A 139 -0.90 -15.93 -1.63
CA VAL A 139 -1.47 -14.94 -2.55
C VAL A 139 -0.37 -14.30 -3.39
N MET A 140 0.75 -13.88 -2.78
CA MET A 140 1.89 -13.30 -3.51
C MET A 140 2.54 -14.32 -4.46
N MET A 141 2.70 -15.58 -4.05
CA MET A 141 3.20 -16.64 -4.93
C MET A 141 2.28 -16.84 -6.13
N LYS A 142 0.97 -16.94 -5.92
CA LYS A 142 -0.01 -17.19 -6.99
C LYS A 142 -0.23 -16.00 -7.93
N LYS A 143 -0.23 -14.79 -7.42
CA LYS A 143 -0.66 -13.59 -8.15
C LYS A 143 0.49 -12.74 -8.68
N LEU A 144 1.65 -12.78 -8.03
CA LEU A 144 2.84 -11.98 -8.35
C LEU A 144 4.05 -12.84 -8.74
N SER A 145 3.91 -14.19 -8.71
CA SER A 145 4.99 -15.14 -9.02
C SER A 145 6.21 -14.97 -8.09
N PHE A 146 5.99 -14.63 -6.82
CA PHE A 146 7.05 -14.54 -5.84
C PHE A 146 7.50 -15.94 -5.40
N ALA A 147 8.78 -16.06 -5.04
CA ALA A 147 9.35 -17.26 -4.46
C ALA A 147 9.45 -17.15 -2.93
N LYS A 148 9.58 -18.27 -2.23
CA LYS A 148 9.78 -18.28 -0.78
C LYS A 148 10.99 -17.44 -0.36
N SER A 149 12.08 -17.48 -1.13
CA SER A 149 13.28 -16.67 -0.88
C SER A 149 13.02 -15.15 -0.89
N ASP A 150 11.98 -14.69 -1.60
CA ASP A 150 11.59 -13.28 -1.59
C ASP A 150 10.99 -12.86 -0.24
N PHE A 151 10.44 -13.81 0.50
CA PHE A 151 9.87 -13.58 1.83
C PHE A 151 10.95 -13.68 2.91
N ASP A 152 11.84 -14.67 2.80
CA ASP A 152 12.84 -14.98 3.81
C ASP A 152 13.87 -13.85 4.01
N GLN A 153 14.08 -13.00 3.00
CA GLN A 153 15.00 -11.86 3.08
C GLN A 153 14.43 -10.62 3.76
N VAL A 154 13.09 -10.49 3.85
CA VAL A 154 12.41 -9.34 4.48
C VAL A 154 12.32 -9.58 5.98
N LYS A 155 12.97 -8.72 6.78
CA LYS A 155 13.13 -8.90 8.24
C LYS A 155 12.29 -7.95 9.09
N THR A 156 11.50 -7.11 8.46
CA THR A 156 10.67 -6.10 9.14
C THR A 156 9.40 -5.83 8.36
N ILE A 157 8.34 -5.44 9.06
CA ILE A 157 7.11 -4.92 8.46
C ILE A 157 7.13 -3.39 8.31
N ALA A 158 8.28 -2.75 8.46
CA ALA A 158 8.42 -1.29 8.52
C ALA A 158 7.88 -0.56 7.28
N ALA A 159 7.84 -1.19 6.10
CA ALA A 159 7.22 -0.59 4.93
C ALA A 159 5.72 -0.32 5.12
N TRP A 160 5.04 -1.11 5.94
CA TRP A 160 3.65 -0.88 6.34
C TRP A 160 3.49 0.42 7.13
N ASP A 161 4.43 0.74 8.01
CA ASP A 161 4.43 1.98 8.78
C ASP A 161 4.81 3.18 7.90
N PHE A 162 5.89 3.08 7.10
CA PHE A 162 6.40 4.19 6.31
C PHE A 162 5.47 4.59 5.16
N ASP A 163 4.87 3.62 4.46
CA ASP A 163 3.90 3.90 3.41
C ASP A 163 2.69 4.67 3.96
N ARG A 164 2.21 4.27 5.14
CA ARG A 164 1.12 4.97 5.84
C ARG A 164 1.53 6.35 6.31
N ALA A 165 2.75 6.51 6.85
CA ALA A 165 3.25 7.82 7.26
C ALA A 165 3.30 8.82 6.09
N VAL A 166 3.75 8.38 4.89
CA VAL A 166 3.72 9.22 3.68
C VAL A 166 2.30 9.67 3.36
N ASN A 167 1.33 8.77 3.39
CA ASN A 167 -0.05 9.09 3.02
C ASN A 167 -0.75 9.94 4.10
N ILE A 168 -0.54 9.66 5.39
CA ILE A 168 -1.08 10.48 6.48
C ILE A 168 -0.50 11.90 6.42
N ALA A 169 0.79 12.06 6.10
CA ALA A 169 1.37 13.40 5.91
C ALA A 169 0.70 14.15 4.75
N ARG A 170 0.43 13.48 3.62
CA ARG A 170 -0.31 14.05 2.48
C ARG A 170 -1.72 14.48 2.89
N TRP A 171 -2.46 13.59 3.53
CA TRP A 171 -3.86 13.85 3.94
C TRP A 171 -3.95 14.94 5.00
N SER A 172 -3.05 14.93 6.00
CA SER A 172 -2.98 15.97 7.04
C SER A 172 -2.65 17.35 6.46
N TYR A 173 -1.79 17.42 5.44
CA TYR A 173 -1.53 18.65 4.71
C TYR A 173 -2.78 19.15 3.98
N ILE A 174 -3.48 18.30 3.23
CA ILE A 174 -4.70 18.68 2.50
C ILE A 174 -5.79 19.22 3.44
N LEU A 175 -5.90 18.66 4.64
CA LEU A 175 -6.83 19.11 5.67
C LEU A 175 -6.35 20.35 6.45
N GLY A 176 -5.13 20.82 6.21
CA GLY A 176 -4.56 21.96 6.92
C GLY A 176 -4.13 21.66 8.37
N TYR A 177 -4.01 20.37 8.74
CA TYR A 177 -3.51 19.97 10.06
C TYR A 177 -2.00 20.20 10.20
N ILE A 178 -1.26 20.07 9.08
CA ILE A 178 0.17 20.39 9.02
C ILE A 178 0.46 21.27 7.80
N THR A 179 1.58 21.99 7.82
CA THR A 179 2.05 22.78 6.67
C THR A 179 2.64 21.89 5.59
N GLU A 180 2.78 22.41 4.36
CA GLU A 180 3.46 21.70 3.27
C GLU A 180 4.90 21.32 3.65
N GLU A 181 5.63 22.22 4.31
CA GLU A 181 7.00 21.98 4.77
C GLU A 181 7.08 20.83 5.77
N GLN A 182 6.15 20.79 6.73
CA GLN A 182 6.03 19.67 7.67
C GLN A 182 5.71 18.37 6.97
N ALA A 183 4.78 18.38 6.01
CA ALA A 183 4.45 17.19 5.23
C ALA A 183 5.69 16.62 4.50
N TRP A 184 6.44 17.48 3.81
CA TRP A 184 7.69 17.07 3.15
C TRP A 184 8.76 16.58 4.12
N THR A 185 8.82 17.13 5.31
CA THR A 185 9.73 16.66 6.37
C THR A 185 9.39 15.23 6.79
N TYR A 186 8.13 14.94 7.07
CA TYR A 186 7.67 13.59 7.43
C TYR A 186 7.85 12.59 6.28
N ILE A 187 7.48 12.96 5.06
CA ILE A 187 7.65 12.13 3.85
C ILE A 187 9.13 11.79 3.63
N LYS A 188 10.02 12.78 3.77
CA LYS A 188 11.46 12.56 3.64
C LYS A 188 12.00 11.63 4.73
N ARG A 189 11.58 11.79 5.97
CA ARG A 189 11.98 10.93 7.09
C ARG A 189 11.53 9.47 6.83
N ALA A 190 10.32 9.24 6.32
CA ALA A 190 9.84 7.91 5.96
C ALA A 190 10.74 7.26 4.89
N ALA A 191 11.07 7.99 3.82
CA ALA A 191 11.97 7.53 2.78
C ALA A 191 13.37 7.23 3.30
N ASP A 192 13.95 8.15 4.08
CA ASP A 192 15.30 7.99 4.64
C ASP A 192 15.40 6.80 5.61
N SER A 193 14.34 6.54 6.39
CA SER A 193 14.26 5.38 7.28
C SER A 193 14.08 4.07 6.51
N ALA A 194 13.38 4.08 5.38
CA ALA A 194 13.15 2.89 4.56
C ALA A 194 14.40 2.47 3.77
N ARG A 195 15.16 3.42 3.21
CA ARG A 195 16.31 3.15 2.34
C ARG A 195 17.32 2.13 2.90
N PRO A 196 17.77 2.21 4.15
CA PRO A 196 18.72 1.25 4.69
C PRO A 196 18.13 -0.16 4.89
N LEU A 197 16.81 -0.29 5.03
CA LEU A 197 16.14 -1.53 5.37
C LEU A 197 15.81 -2.41 4.17
N PHE A 198 15.63 -1.82 2.97
CA PHE A 198 15.16 -2.54 1.79
C PHE A 198 16.16 -2.42 0.63
N ASN A 199 16.36 -3.51 -0.12
CA ASN A 199 17.25 -3.55 -1.28
C ASN A 199 16.51 -3.39 -2.60
N SER A 200 15.19 -3.60 -2.61
CA SER A 200 14.33 -3.48 -3.79
C SER A 200 12.91 -3.06 -3.42
N TRP A 201 12.19 -2.51 -4.39
CA TRP A 201 10.76 -2.26 -4.23
C TRP A 201 9.95 -3.55 -4.02
N LYS A 202 10.46 -4.69 -4.47
CA LYS A 202 9.87 -6.00 -4.17
C LYS A 202 9.92 -6.31 -2.69
N ASP A 203 11.08 -6.09 -2.05
CA ASP A 203 11.24 -6.28 -0.60
C ASP A 203 10.33 -5.32 0.18
N TYR A 204 10.24 -4.08 -0.29
CA TYR A 204 9.35 -3.07 0.28
C TYR A 204 7.88 -3.50 0.20
N PHE A 205 7.44 -4.03 -0.96
CA PHE A 205 6.08 -4.55 -1.11
C PHE A 205 5.81 -5.76 -0.21
N VAL A 206 6.74 -6.71 -0.11
CA VAL A 206 6.60 -7.87 0.79
C VAL A 206 6.46 -7.42 2.24
N SER A 207 7.30 -6.48 2.68
CA SER A 207 7.23 -5.89 4.01
C SER A 207 5.88 -5.20 4.27
N PHE A 208 5.39 -4.42 3.31
CA PHE A 208 4.08 -3.78 3.38
C PHE A 208 2.95 -4.81 3.49
N ALA A 209 2.98 -5.85 2.65
CA ALA A 209 1.97 -6.92 2.65
C ALA A 209 1.97 -7.72 3.96
N PHE A 210 3.15 -8.02 4.52
CA PHE A 210 3.26 -8.68 5.81
C PHE A 210 2.75 -7.82 6.95
N GLY A 211 3.02 -6.51 6.94
CA GLY A 211 2.47 -5.59 7.94
C GLY A 211 0.94 -5.58 7.93
N ARG A 212 0.33 -5.52 6.73
CA ARG A 212 -1.12 -5.63 6.60
C ARG A 212 -1.65 -6.98 7.10
N ALA A 213 -0.97 -8.07 6.80
CA ALA A 213 -1.39 -9.41 7.20
C ALA A 213 -1.26 -9.63 8.72
N ILE A 214 -0.11 -9.26 9.29
CA ILE A 214 0.24 -9.60 10.67
C ILE A 214 -0.34 -8.58 11.65
N ALA A 215 -0.11 -7.28 11.41
CA ALA A 215 -0.48 -6.24 12.37
C ALA A 215 -1.94 -5.78 12.24
N TYR A 216 -2.54 -5.94 11.06
CA TYR A 216 -3.93 -5.57 10.81
C TYR A 216 -4.86 -6.80 10.67
N GLU A 217 -4.29 -8.00 10.70
CA GLU A 217 -5.02 -9.28 10.50
C GLU A 217 -5.90 -9.29 9.24
N GLY A 218 -5.45 -8.56 8.22
CA GLY A 218 -6.17 -8.38 6.96
C GLY A 218 -5.65 -9.28 5.85
N ASP A 219 -6.55 -9.71 4.96
CA ASP A 219 -6.11 -10.30 3.71
C ASP A 219 -5.43 -9.25 2.82
N ILE A 220 -4.66 -9.72 1.84
CA ILE A 220 -3.91 -8.84 0.94
C ILE A 220 -4.45 -8.82 -0.50
N TYR A 221 -5.60 -9.46 -0.75
CA TYR A 221 -6.16 -9.54 -2.11
C TYR A 221 -6.43 -8.17 -2.71
N ASP A 222 -6.87 -7.24 -1.89
CA ASP A 222 -7.21 -5.88 -2.29
C ASP A 222 -6.00 -5.02 -2.65
N ILE A 223 -4.81 -5.32 -2.09
CA ILE A 223 -3.57 -4.61 -2.40
C ILE A 223 -2.72 -5.27 -3.51
N ILE A 224 -3.07 -6.49 -3.94
CA ILE A 224 -2.30 -7.20 -4.98
C ILE A 224 -2.30 -6.45 -6.31
N TRP A 225 -3.39 -5.79 -6.66
CA TRP A 225 -3.46 -5.04 -7.91
C TRP A 225 -2.52 -3.82 -7.88
N SER A 226 -2.42 -3.11 -6.74
CA SER A 226 -1.47 -2.00 -6.60
C SER A 226 -0.02 -2.52 -6.67
N GLY A 227 0.29 -3.61 -5.98
CA GLY A 227 1.59 -4.27 -6.08
C GLY A 227 1.93 -4.71 -7.50
N LYS A 228 0.96 -5.26 -8.24
CA LYS A 228 1.14 -5.66 -9.64
C LYS A 228 1.40 -4.46 -10.55
N GLU A 229 0.65 -3.36 -10.39
CA GLU A 229 0.86 -2.13 -11.14
C GLU A 229 2.25 -1.55 -10.81
N LEU A 230 2.60 -1.43 -9.53
CA LEU A 230 3.86 -0.86 -9.09
C LEU A 230 5.09 -1.65 -9.54
N LEU A 231 5.04 -2.97 -9.47
CA LEU A 231 6.18 -3.83 -9.79
C LEU A 231 6.35 -4.13 -11.29
N ASN A 232 5.27 -4.07 -12.09
CA ASN A 232 5.32 -4.57 -13.46
C ASN A 232 5.03 -3.52 -14.53
N ASP A 233 4.21 -2.50 -14.27
CA ASP A 233 3.90 -1.50 -15.30
C ASP A 233 5.13 -0.65 -15.61
N ALA A 234 5.41 -0.45 -16.90
CA ALA A 234 6.62 0.23 -17.36
C ALA A 234 6.68 1.71 -16.95
N ASP A 235 5.53 2.35 -16.77
CA ASP A 235 5.36 3.74 -16.34
C ASP A 235 5.17 3.89 -14.82
N SER A 236 5.33 2.79 -14.08
CA SER A 236 5.24 2.81 -12.62
C SER A 236 6.32 3.68 -11.99
N ILE A 237 5.95 4.39 -10.91
CA ILE A 237 6.90 5.17 -10.11
C ILE A 237 8.05 4.31 -9.56
N TRP A 238 7.83 3.03 -9.28
CA TRP A 238 8.85 2.10 -8.81
C TRP A 238 9.77 1.58 -9.93
N LYS A 239 9.37 1.74 -11.20
CA LYS A 239 10.27 1.48 -12.35
C LYS A 239 11.11 2.70 -12.69
N GLU A 240 10.61 3.89 -12.38
CA GLU A 240 11.30 5.14 -12.64
C GLU A 240 12.39 5.43 -11.61
N PHE A 241 12.12 5.15 -10.33
CA PHE A 241 13.05 5.46 -9.23
C PHE A 241 13.61 4.19 -8.58
N SER A 242 14.91 4.21 -8.26
CA SER A 242 15.52 3.21 -7.40
C SER A 242 15.00 3.38 -5.97
N ILE A 243 15.01 2.31 -5.17
CA ILE A 243 14.71 2.41 -3.74
C ILE A 243 15.86 3.04 -2.93
N LYS A 244 17.07 3.12 -3.52
CA LYS A 244 18.27 3.76 -2.93
C LYS A 244 18.44 5.17 -3.42
#